data_66ce3628c1e693385c471323d6a7f421
#
_entry.id   66ce3628c1e693385c471323d6a7f421
#
_cell.length_a   1.000
_cell.length_b   1.000
_cell.length_c   1.000
_cell.angle_alpha   90.00
_cell.angle_beta   90.00
_cell.angle_gamma   90.00
#
_symmetry.space_group_name_H-M   'P 1'
#
loop_
_entity.id
_entity.type
_entity.pdbx_description
1 polymer ?
#
loop_
_entity_poly.entity_id
_entity_poly.type
_entity_poly.pdbx_seq_one_letter_code
_entity_poly.pdbx_strand_id
1 'polypeptide(L)'
;MPSLNWIGKPAVVKHHKDVPYRLLEPAPELSCGDPESGNLIIQGDNLHALKALLPRYSGQVKCIYIDPPYNTGNEGWVYNDNVNSPEIRRWLGEVVGKEGETLDRHDRWLCMMYPRLVLLKQFLRDDGVIFVSIDDNEVHHLRSIANEVGGLKFVGCIVWERKRKGSHLTKKLTKKTEYVIVLSRRTDDIELVGESVGEDEDFPLVKRTNGIKNLYIPSEKLGPTRLPNGTYPAQTYGRAGTAVTLLQAATVVDGMFTSDVFIRGPFVWTQGNLDAELSAGGRCFLRTGNFSLRAVKGIEGQGQKGLSSLLTKEVGTNEDASAELAEILGVSLNSVFQSSKPANLIQTLVRAATFSDKEALVLDSFAGSGTTAHAVLKQNTEDGGNRRFILIEMDEGIASHVTAERVRRVSQGYTNAKGEDVPGLRGGFQFCKLSKEPLFTADGQIREDVTFAQLAEFVWFADTGVGYKSKRKNSPLLGIHEGRAIYLLYNGILDDLAIDSGNVLTGAVLDKLPKHDGPRVIYAAACRLGAPRLKREGIVFKQTPYALDVSP
;
A
#
# COMPACT_ATOMS: atom_id res chain seq x y z
N MET A 1 -23.60 11.55 9.55
CA MET A 1 -23.41 10.81 8.29
C MET A 1 -24.51 9.75 8.20
N PRO A 2 -25.01 9.40 7.02
CA PRO A 2 -25.91 8.27 6.90
C PRO A 2 -25.18 7.00 7.37
N SER A 3 -25.86 6.15 8.13
CA SER A 3 -25.32 4.86 8.60
C SER A 3 -25.78 3.74 7.68
N LEU A 4 -24.87 2.84 7.32
CA LEU A 4 -25.18 1.61 6.63
C LEU A 4 -25.63 0.57 7.66
N ASN A 5 -26.79 -0.02 7.46
CA ASN A 5 -27.26 -1.13 8.29
C ASN A 5 -27.36 -2.41 7.46
N TRP A 6 -26.88 -3.52 8.00
CA TRP A 6 -26.96 -4.84 7.37
C TRP A 6 -27.16 -5.92 8.44
N ILE A 7 -27.68 -7.06 8.03
CA ILE A 7 -27.86 -8.19 8.94
C ILE A 7 -26.47 -8.73 9.33
N GLY A 8 -26.21 -8.87 10.63
CA GLY A 8 -24.91 -9.31 11.16
C GLY A 8 -23.98 -8.17 11.61
N LYS A 9 -24.29 -6.90 11.33
CA LYS A 9 -23.46 -5.77 11.78
C LYS A 9 -23.10 -5.81 13.27
N PRO A 10 -24.04 -6.02 14.23
CA PRO A 10 -23.71 -6.05 15.66
C PRO A 10 -22.67 -7.10 16.05
N ALA A 11 -22.68 -8.27 15.37
CA ALA A 11 -21.75 -9.35 15.65
C ALA A 11 -20.31 -9.03 15.19
N VAL A 12 -20.16 -8.28 14.08
CA VAL A 12 -18.85 -8.08 13.47
C VAL A 12 -18.16 -6.77 13.85
N VAL A 13 -18.90 -5.79 14.40
CA VAL A 13 -18.33 -4.47 14.74
C VAL A 13 -17.18 -4.57 15.74
N LYS A 14 -17.25 -5.50 16.70
CA LYS A 14 -16.20 -5.76 17.69
C LYS A 14 -15.41 -7.04 17.45
N HIS A 15 -15.76 -7.83 16.45
CA HIS A 15 -15.17 -9.16 16.21
C HIS A 15 -13.64 -9.12 16.04
N HIS A 16 -13.09 -8.07 15.43
CA HIS A 16 -11.63 -7.88 15.34
C HIS A 16 -10.92 -7.87 16.70
N LYS A 17 -11.62 -7.58 17.81
CA LYS A 17 -11.09 -7.65 19.17
C LYS A 17 -11.06 -9.08 19.69
N ASP A 18 -12.06 -9.88 19.34
CA ASP A 18 -12.24 -11.25 19.82
C ASP A 18 -11.30 -12.24 19.08
N VAL A 19 -10.70 -11.81 17.96
CA VAL A 19 -9.72 -12.62 17.22
C VAL A 19 -8.47 -12.80 18.08
N PRO A 20 -8.06 -14.05 18.39
CA PRO A 20 -6.90 -14.31 19.22
C PRO A 20 -5.59 -13.98 18.50
N TYR A 21 -4.60 -13.51 19.27
CA TYR A 21 -3.25 -13.34 18.75
C TYR A 21 -2.58 -14.71 18.52
N ARG A 22 -2.11 -14.92 17.30
CA ARG A 22 -1.35 -16.09 16.89
C ARG A 22 0.09 -15.72 16.60
N LEU A 23 0.98 -16.70 16.65
CA LEU A 23 2.38 -16.50 16.28
C LEU A 23 2.59 -16.77 14.79
N LEU A 24 3.64 -16.18 14.24
CA LEU A 24 4.12 -16.49 12.89
C LEU A 24 5.25 -17.51 13.02
N GLU A 25 5.07 -18.69 12.42
CA GLU A 25 6.04 -19.79 12.41
C GLU A 25 6.76 -19.80 11.06
N PRO A 26 8.08 -19.51 11.02
CA PRO A 26 8.84 -19.54 9.79
C PRO A 26 8.84 -20.94 9.14
N ALA A 27 8.68 -20.99 7.82
CA ALA A 27 8.82 -22.19 6.98
C ALA A 27 10.00 -21.99 6.01
N PRO A 28 11.23 -22.31 6.42
CA PRO A 28 12.43 -22.05 5.64
C PRO A 28 12.43 -22.72 4.26
N GLU A 29 11.81 -23.90 4.14
CA GLU A 29 11.70 -24.67 2.91
C GLU A 29 10.87 -23.99 1.82
N LEU A 30 9.96 -23.09 2.21
CA LEU A 30 9.14 -22.29 1.30
C LEU A 30 9.69 -20.86 1.12
N SER A 31 10.67 -20.47 1.91
CA SER A 31 11.33 -19.15 1.85
C SER A 31 12.30 -19.06 0.67
N CYS A 32 12.68 -17.84 0.31
CA CYS A 32 13.58 -17.60 -0.83
C CYS A 32 14.49 -16.40 -0.56
N GLY A 33 15.75 -16.50 -0.95
CA GLY A 33 16.73 -15.42 -0.88
C GLY A 33 17.13 -15.06 0.55
N ASP A 34 17.36 -13.76 0.81
CA ASP A 34 17.80 -13.26 2.11
C ASP A 34 16.63 -13.24 3.11
N PRO A 35 16.70 -13.99 4.21
CA PRO A 35 15.68 -13.94 5.27
C PRO A 35 15.55 -12.56 5.94
N GLU A 36 16.62 -11.76 5.92
CA GLU A 36 16.66 -10.41 6.49
C GLU A 36 16.11 -9.34 5.52
N SER A 37 15.65 -9.72 4.34
CA SER A 37 15.04 -8.81 3.35
C SER A 37 13.87 -8.01 3.90
N GLY A 38 13.21 -8.51 4.96
CA GLY A 38 12.04 -7.89 5.57
C GLY A 38 10.75 -8.11 4.78
N ASN A 39 10.78 -8.92 3.73
CA ASN A 39 9.60 -9.33 2.97
C ASN A 39 8.98 -10.59 3.58
N LEU A 40 7.65 -10.64 3.65
CA LEU A 40 6.92 -11.75 4.24
C LEU A 40 5.84 -12.28 3.30
N ILE A 41 5.70 -13.61 3.26
CA ILE A 41 4.52 -14.29 2.75
C ILE A 41 3.95 -15.13 3.91
N ILE A 42 2.68 -14.94 4.23
CA ILE A 42 2.03 -15.56 5.38
C ILE A 42 0.86 -16.41 4.88
N GLN A 43 0.91 -17.70 5.19
CA GLN A 43 -0.18 -18.62 4.95
C GLN A 43 -1.09 -18.67 6.17
N GLY A 44 -2.36 -18.39 5.97
CA GLY A 44 -3.41 -18.45 6.98
C GLY A 44 -4.55 -17.48 6.75
N ASP A 45 -5.62 -17.61 7.54
CA ASP A 45 -6.74 -16.67 7.49
C ASP A 45 -6.26 -15.23 7.70
N ASN A 46 -6.67 -14.35 6.78
CA ASN A 46 -6.15 -12.99 6.75
C ASN A 46 -6.57 -12.14 7.97
N LEU A 47 -7.72 -12.39 8.60
CA LEU A 47 -8.10 -11.68 9.81
C LEU A 47 -7.19 -12.04 11.00
N HIS A 48 -6.89 -13.36 11.15
CA HIS A 48 -5.94 -13.85 12.15
C HIS A 48 -4.50 -13.40 11.85
N ALA A 49 -4.09 -13.43 10.58
CA ALA A 49 -2.76 -12.98 10.19
C ALA A 49 -2.57 -11.47 10.40
N LEU A 50 -3.55 -10.65 10.05
CA LEU A 50 -3.54 -9.22 10.36
C LEU A 50 -3.43 -9.00 11.86
N LYS A 51 -4.21 -9.72 12.69
CA LYS A 51 -4.11 -9.61 14.14
C LYS A 51 -2.71 -9.95 14.66
N ALA A 52 -2.10 -11.03 14.14
CA ALA A 52 -0.75 -11.47 14.50
C ALA A 52 0.35 -10.45 14.10
N LEU A 53 0.15 -9.70 13.03
CA LEU A 53 1.11 -8.70 12.52
C LEU A 53 1.03 -7.35 13.23
N LEU A 54 -0.11 -7.01 13.85
CA LEU A 54 -0.30 -5.70 14.49
C LEU A 54 0.80 -5.34 15.49
N PRO A 55 1.24 -6.24 16.39
CA PRO A 55 2.28 -5.91 17.36
C PRO A 55 3.57 -5.38 16.75
N ARG A 56 3.87 -5.77 15.53
CA ARG A 56 5.08 -5.36 14.82
C ARG A 56 4.88 -4.22 13.84
N TYR A 57 3.74 -4.18 13.13
CA TYR A 57 3.58 -3.32 11.96
C TYR A 57 2.48 -2.25 12.07
N SER A 58 1.83 -2.10 13.23
CA SER A 58 0.84 -1.04 13.45
C SER A 58 1.41 0.34 13.11
N GLY A 59 0.68 1.12 12.30
CA GLY A 59 1.05 2.48 11.88
C GLY A 59 2.31 2.57 10.99
N GLN A 60 2.72 1.48 10.31
CA GLN A 60 3.97 1.47 9.52
C GLN A 60 3.77 1.27 8.01
N VAL A 61 2.58 0.90 7.57
CA VAL A 61 2.32 0.59 6.16
C VAL A 61 1.98 1.86 5.39
N LYS A 62 2.71 2.12 4.32
CA LYS A 62 2.49 3.26 3.42
C LYS A 62 1.44 2.97 2.36
N CYS A 63 1.46 1.76 1.81
CA CYS A 63 0.54 1.34 0.75
C CYS A 63 -0.08 -0.01 1.10
N ILE A 64 -1.39 -0.07 1.10
CA ILE A 64 -2.15 -1.32 1.19
C ILE A 64 -2.86 -1.50 -0.15
N TYR A 65 -2.68 -2.66 -0.78
CA TYR A 65 -3.48 -3.09 -1.91
C TYR A 65 -4.23 -4.36 -1.52
N ILE A 66 -5.51 -4.46 -1.83
CA ILE A 66 -6.29 -5.68 -1.64
C ILE A 66 -7.23 -5.92 -2.82
N ASP A 67 -7.42 -7.21 -3.13
CA ASP A 67 -8.34 -7.70 -4.15
C ASP A 67 -9.30 -8.72 -3.52
N PRO A 68 -10.28 -8.27 -2.71
CA PRO A 68 -11.20 -9.15 -2.03
C PRO A 68 -12.17 -9.82 -3.02
N PRO A 69 -12.86 -10.91 -2.66
CA PRO A 69 -13.90 -11.51 -3.48
C PRO A 69 -14.96 -10.49 -3.91
N TYR A 70 -15.35 -10.50 -5.19
CA TYR A 70 -16.30 -9.53 -5.77
C TYR A 70 -17.76 -9.90 -5.56
N ASN A 71 -18.04 -11.01 -4.91
CA ASN A 71 -19.40 -11.47 -4.61
C ASN A 71 -20.27 -11.66 -5.87
N THR A 72 -19.70 -12.18 -6.94
CA THR A 72 -20.39 -12.34 -8.25
C THR A 72 -21.45 -13.45 -8.23
N GLY A 73 -21.47 -14.27 -7.18
CA GLY A 73 -22.37 -15.43 -7.04
C GLY A 73 -21.84 -16.71 -7.70
N ASN A 74 -20.70 -16.66 -8.40
CA ASN A 74 -20.07 -17.78 -9.10
C ASN A 74 -18.76 -18.25 -8.45
N GLU A 75 -18.30 -17.57 -7.43
CA GLU A 75 -17.03 -17.87 -6.77
C GLU A 75 -17.25 -18.91 -5.68
N GLY A 76 -16.52 -20.02 -5.76
CA GLY A 76 -16.34 -20.90 -4.62
C GLY A 76 -15.58 -20.13 -3.54
N TRP A 77 -16.30 -19.62 -2.56
CA TRP A 77 -15.78 -18.74 -1.52
C TRP A 77 -14.78 -19.47 -0.62
N VAL A 78 -13.50 -19.43 -0.98
CA VAL A 78 -12.44 -19.90 -0.08
C VAL A 78 -12.35 -19.01 1.16
N TYR A 79 -12.66 -17.72 1.04
CA TYR A 79 -12.74 -16.75 2.14
C TYR A 79 -14.06 -16.80 2.94
N ASN A 80 -14.89 -17.81 2.74
CA ASN A 80 -16.17 -17.97 3.41
C ASN A 80 -16.04 -18.37 4.90
N ASP A 81 -14.81 -18.60 5.37
CA ASP A 81 -14.58 -19.25 6.67
C ASP A 81 -14.94 -18.39 7.87
N ASN A 82 -15.00 -17.07 7.75
CA ASN A 82 -15.35 -16.22 8.88
C ASN A 82 -16.84 -15.93 9.04
N VAL A 83 -17.61 -16.05 7.99
CA VAL A 83 -19.07 -16.18 8.09
C VAL A 83 -19.45 -17.56 8.62
N ASN A 84 -18.51 -18.49 8.59
CA ASN A 84 -18.63 -19.86 9.11
C ASN A 84 -17.83 -20.08 10.42
N SER A 85 -17.33 -19.03 11.10
CA SER A 85 -16.78 -19.24 12.44
C SER A 85 -17.85 -19.86 13.32
N PRO A 86 -17.52 -20.75 14.25
CA PRO A 86 -18.49 -21.35 15.17
C PRO A 86 -19.35 -20.31 15.89
N GLU A 87 -18.79 -19.15 16.19
CA GLU A 87 -19.44 -18.01 16.83
C GLU A 87 -20.46 -17.35 15.89
N ILE A 88 -20.07 -17.06 14.66
CA ILE A 88 -20.96 -16.45 13.66
C ILE A 88 -22.03 -17.44 13.23
N ARG A 89 -21.71 -18.73 13.06
CA ARG A 89 -22.72 -19.77 12.81
C ARG A 89 -23.72 -19.90 13.94
N ARG A 90 -23.23 -19.89 15.19
CA ARG A 90 -24.09 -19.92 16.38
C ARG A 90 -24.98 -18.69 16.44
N TRP A 91 -24.38 -17.52 16.26
CA TRP A 91 -25.08 -16.24 16.24
C TRP A 91 -26.11 -16.18 15.10
N LEU A 92 -25.73 -16.58 13.87
CA LEU A 92 -26.67 -16.68 12.75
C LEU A 92 -27.82 -17.64 13.04
N GLY A 93 -27.55 -18.76 13.71
CA GLY A 93 -28.58 -19.71 14.16
C GLY A 93 -29.47 -19.19 15.27
N GLU A 94 -28.92 -18.44 16.24
CA GLU A 94 -29.65 -17.92 17.41
C GLU A 94 -30.44 -16.64 17.11
N VAL A 95 -29.88 -15.71 16.32
CA VAL A 95 -30.46 -14.37 16.11
C VAL A 95 -31.25 -14.28 14.80
N VAL A 96 -30.79 -14.93 13.76
CA VAL A 96 -31.41 -14.90 12.42
C VAL A 96 -32.28 -16.13 12.18
N GLY A 97 -32.05 -17.21 12.92
CA GLY A 97 -32.83 -18.44 12.80
C GLY A 97 -32.86 -18.98 11.38
N LYS A 98 -34.04 -19.38 10.87
CA LYS A 98 -34.20 -19.84 9.48
C LYS A 98 -33.90 -18.76 8.43
N GLU A 99 -33.96 -17.49 8.79
CA GLU A 99 -33.56 -16.38 7.92
C GLU A 99 -32.01 -16.31 7.74
N GLY A 100 -31.24 -16.98 8.60
CA GLY A 100 -29.77 -17.12 8.42
C GLY A 100 -29.40 -17.89 7.15
N GLU A 101 -30.29 -18.73 6.64
CA GLU A 101 -30.14 -19.39 5.34
C GLU A 101 -30.43 -18.45 4.15
N THR A 102 -31.14 -17.35 4.40
CA THR A 102 -31.59 -16.35 3.42
C THR A 102 -30.82 -15.03 3.51
N LEU A 103 -29.77 -14.96 4.35
CA LEU A 103 -28.89 -13.79 4.35
C LEU A 103 -28.52 -13.42 2.94
N ASP A 104 -28.81 -12.19 2.55
CA ASP A 104 -28.35 -11.68 1.27
C ASP A 104 -26.82 -11.84 1.19
N ARG A 105 -26.34 -12.23 0.03
CA ARG A 105 -24.91 -12.36 -0.22
C ARG A 105 -24.12 -11.09 0.13
N HIS A 106 -24.74 -9.91 0.01
CA HIS A 106 -24.17 -8.62 0.34
C HIS A 106 -23.95 -8.44 1.86
N ASP A 107 -24.89 -8.89 2.70
CA ASP A 107 -24.73 -8.87 4.16
C ASP A 107 -23.55 -9.72 4.61
N ARG A 108 -23.38 -10.92 4.00
CA ARG A 108 -22.22 -11.80 4.26
C ARG A 108 -20.91 -11.14 3.88
N TRP A 109 -20.88 -10.50 2.70
CA TRP A 109 -19.69 -9.78 2.24
C TRP A 109 -19.31 -8.63 3.16
N LEU A 110 -20.31 -7.85 3.62
CA LEU A 110 -20.11 -6.76 4.58
C LEU A 110 -19.59 -7.28 5.93
N CYS A 111 -20.13 -8.40 6.44
CA CYS A 111 -19.64 -9.05 7.65
C CYS A 111 -18.19 -9.51 7.52
N MET A 112 -17.80 -10.06 6.37
CA MET A 112 -16.42 -10.46 6.09
C MET A 112 -15.49 -9.25 6.03
N MET A 113 -15.85 -8.20 5.32
CA MET A 113 -14.96 -7.07 5.04
C MET A 113 -14.78 -6.10 6.22
N TYR A 114 -15.82 -5.89 7.03
CA TYR A 114 -15.80 -4.90 8.10
C TYR A 114 -14.62 -5.09 9.08
N PRO A 115 -14.45 -6.25 9.74
CA PRO A 115 -13.37 -6.44 10.71
C PRO A 115 -11.98 -6.37 10.05
N ARG A 116 -11.86 -6.77 8.79
CA ARG A 116 -10.61 -6.67 8.02
C ARG A 116 -10.23 -5.21 7.73
N LEU A 117 -11.18 -4.39 7.31
CA LEU A 117 -10.94 -2.95 7.09
C LEU A 117 -10.58 -2.24 8.40
N VAL A 118 -11.20 -2.64 9.54
CA VAL A 118 -10.83 -2.11 10.86
C VAL A 118 -9.37 -2.42 11.19
N LEU A 119 -8.90 -3.65 10.94
CA LEU A 119 -7.50 -4.01 11.18
C LEU A 119 -6.57 -3.33 10.18
N LEU A 120 -6.89 -3.36 8.88
CA LEU A 120 -6.07 -2.73 7.83
C LEU A 120 -5.82 -1.24 8.12
N LYS A 121 -6.83 -0.53 8.61
CA LYS A 121 -6.68 0.86 9.04
C LYS A 121 -5.62 1.04 10.13
N GLN A 122 -5.47 0.07 11.06
CA GLN A 122 -4.47 0.16 12.13
C GLN A 122 -3.04 0.02 11.62
N PHE A 123 -2.82 -0.67 10.50
CA PHE A 123 -1.51 -0.74 9.86
C PHE A 123 -1.10 0.54 9.17
N LEU A 124 -2.09 1.33 8.72
CA LEU A 124 -1.86 2.45 7.84
C LEU A 124 -1.17 3.62 8.56
N ARG A 125 -0.14 4.17 7.95
CA ARG A 125 0.48 5.44 8.34
C ARG A 125 -0.53 6.58 8.12
N ASP A 126 -0.28 7.75 8.71
CA ASP A 126 -1.15 8.92 8.51
C ASP A 126 -1.14 9.39 7.05
N ASP A 127 0.00 9.29 6.37
CA ASP A 127 0.20 9.57 4.94
C ASP A 127 0.01 8.33 4.05
N GLY A 128 -0.55 7.25 4.59
CA GLY A 128 -0.73 5.98 3.89
C GLY A 128 -2.06 5.91 3.13
N VAL A 129 -2.12 4.99 2.16
CA VAL A 129 -3.26 4.78 1.28
C VAL A 129 -3.64 3.31 1.18
N ILE A 130 -4.95 3.04 1.04
CA ILE A 130 -5.51 1.72 0.73
C ILE A 130 -6.13 1.78 -0.67
N PHE A 131 -5.71 0.88 -1.54
CA PHE A 131 -6.34 0.58 -2.81
C PHE A 131 -7.13 -0.72 -2.70
N VAL A 132 -8.40 -0.68 -3.06
CA VAL A 132 -9.28 -1.87 -3.03
C VAL A 132 -9.85 -2.09 -4.42
N SER A 133 -9.42 -3.16 -5.08
CA SER A 133 -10.03 -3.60 -6.33
C SER A 133 -11.42 -4.16 -6.07
N ILE A 134 -12.38 -3.81 -6.92
CA ILE A 134 -13.78 -4.23 -6.77
C ILE A 134 -14.53 -4.06 -8.10
N ASP A 135 -15.66 -4.74 -8.25
CA ASP A 135 -16.56 -4.56 -9.40
C ASP A 135 -17.91 -3.92 -9.05
N ASP A 136 -18.81 -3.86 -10.02
CA ASP A 136 -20.15 -3.28 -9.87
C ASP A 136 -21.00 -3.93 -8.77
N ASN A 137 -20.68 -5.19 -8.36
CA ASN A 137 -21.51 -5.90 -7.37
C ASN A 137 -21.37 -5.26 -5.98
N GLU A 138 -20.16 -4.87 -5.59
CA GLU A 138 -19.88 -4.43 -4.22
C GLU A 138 -19.25 -3.02 -4.09
N VAL A 139 -18.99 -2.32 -5.20
CA VAL A 139 -18.33 -0.98 -5.15
C VAL A 139 -19.08 0.03 -4.26
N HIS A 140 -20.39 0.01 -4.29
CA HIS A 140 -21.25 0.91 -3.51
C HIS A 140 -21.29 0.52 -2.03
N HIS A 141 -21.29 -0.78 -1.72
CA HIS A 141 -21.20 -1.29 -0.35
C HIS A 141 -19.83 -1.02 0.25
N LEU A 142 -18.74 -1.25 -0.51
CA LEU A 142 -17.38 -0.95 -0.06
C LEU A 142 -17.21 0.52 0.32
N ARG A 143 -17.71 1.42 -0.50
CA ARG A 143 -17.66 2.87 -0.22
C ARG A 143 -18.43 3.23 1.03
N SER A 144 -19.59 2.59 1.25
CA SER A 144 -20.43 2.84 2.42
C SER A 144 -19.81 2.28 3.70
N ILE A 145 -19.30 1.02 3.66
CA ILE A 145 -18.68 0.37 4.82
C ILE A 145 -17.38 1.05 5.26
N ALA A 146 -16.61 1.62 4.33
CA ALA A 146 -15.41 2.39 4.66
C ALA A 146 -15.71 3.60 5.57
N ASN A 147 -16.86 4.25 5.38
CA ASN A 147 -17.33 5.31 6.28
C ASN A 147 -17.71 4.79 7.67
N GLU A 148 -18.31 3.59 7.75
CA GLU A 148 -18.71 2.94 9.01
C GLU A 148 -17.51 2.52 9.87
N VAL A 149 -16.40 2.11 9.26
CA VAL A 149 -15.16 1.74 9.97
C VAL A 149 -14.60 2.90 10.79
N GLY A 150 -14.95 4.13 10.44
CA GLY A 150 -14.46 5.35 11.10
C GLY A 150 -12.96 5.58 10.90
N GLY A 151 -12.56 6.83 10.65
CA GLY A 151 -11.16 7.18 10.41
C GLY A 151 -10.57 6.67 9.08
N LEU A 152 -11.37 6.07 8.19
CA LEU A 152 -11.05 5.93 6.78
C LEU A 152 -11.85 6.95 5.98
N LYS A 153 -11.19 7.63 5.07
CA LYS A 153 -11.78 8.65 4.21
C LYS A 153 -11.67 8.21 2.75
N PHE A 154 -12.73 8.41 2.01
CA PHE A 154 -12.75 8.18 0.57
C PHE A 154 -11.95 9.29 -0.12
N VAL A 155 -10.94 8.91 -0.88
CA VAL A 155 -10.09 9.79 -1.69
C VAL A 155 -10.60 9.86 -3.12
N GLY A 156 -10.90 8.71 -3.72
CA GLY A 156 -11.34 8.63 -5.11
C GLY A 156 -11.70 7.21 -5.55
N CYS A 157 -12.18 7.13 -6.78
CA CYS A 157 -12.45 5.89 -7.47
C CYS A 157 -11.71 5.91 -8.81
N ILE A 158 -10.86 4.93 -9.03
CA ILE A 158 -10.15 4.73 -10.30
C ILE A 158 -10.95 3.71 -11.11
N VAL A 159 -11.19 4.03 -12.37
CA VAL A 159 -11.79 3.10 -13.34
C VAL A 159 -10.66 2.44 -14.10
N TRP A 160 -10.61 1.10 -14.09
CA TRP A 160 -9.63 0.32 -14.82
C TRP A 160 -10.26 -0.46 -15.97
N GLU A 161 -9.68 -0.33 -17.17
CA GLU A 161 -10.09 -1.08 -18.36
C GLU A 161 -9.46 -2.49 -18.34
N ARG A 162 -10.20 -3.46 -17.78
CA ARG A 162 -9.71 -4.82 -17.56
C ARG A 162 -9.75 -5.75 -18.78
N LYS A 163 -10.42 -5.38 -19.86
CA LYS A 163 -10.59 -6.20 -21.07
C LYS A 163 -10.44 -5.38 -22.33
N ARG A 164 -9.71 -5.93 -23.30
CA ARG A 164 -9.56 -5.33 -24.64
C ARG A 164 -10.82 -5.45 -25.49
N LYS A 165 -11.45 -6.62 -25.45
CA LYS A 165 -12.67 -6.93 -26.23
C LYS A 165 -13.84 -7.21 -25.29
N GLY A 166 -15.01 -6.72 -25.66
CA GLY A 166 -16.23 -7.06 -24.95
C GLY A 166 -16.74 -8.47 -25.30
N SER A 167 -17.61 -9.02 -24.45
CA SER A 167 -18.31 -10.26 -24.78
C SER A 167 -19.31 -10.01 -25.92
N HIS A 168 -19.19 -10.77 -27.01
CA HIS A 168 -20.09 -10.69 -28.15
C HIS A 168 -21.49 -11.28 -27.86
N LEU A 169 -21.67 -11.98 -26.75
CA LEU A 169 -22.88 -12.73 -26.42
C LEU A 169 -23.87 -11.98 -25.53
N THR A 170 -23.52 -10.80 -25.03
CA THR A 170 -24.43 -10.05 -24.16
C THR A 170 -25.34 -9.13 -24.93
N LYS A 171 -26.66 -9.21 -24.64
CA LYS A 171 -27.69 -8.27 -25.15
C LYS A 171 -27.83 -7.01 -24.29
N LYS A 172 -27.08 -6.93 -23.14
CA LYS A 172 -27.06 -5.81 -22.21
C LYS A 172 -25.73 -5.05 -22.31
N LEU A 173 -25.32 -4.38 -21.26
CA LEU A 173 -24.03 -3.70 -21.18
C LEU A 173 -22.88 -4.71 -21.21
N THR A 174 -21.89 -4.45 -22.05
CA THR A 174 -20.63 -5.18 -22.07
C THR A 174 -19.72 -4.59 -21.00
N LYS A 175 -19.49 -5.32 -19.92
CA LYS A 175 -18.59 -4.91 -18.83
C LYS A 175 -17.14 -5.01 -19.27
N LYS A 176 -16.45 -3.87 -19.38
CA LYS A 176 -15.03 -3.78 -19.72
C LYS A 176 -14.18 -3.24 -18.58
N THR A 177 -14.81 -2.74 -17.56
CA THR A 177 -14.14 -2.02 -16.45
C THR A 177 -14.36 -2.70 -15.11
N GLU A 178 -13.42 -2.49 -14.24
CA GLU A 178 -13.49 -2.68 -12.79
C GLU A 178 -13.06 -1.38 -12.11
N TYR A 179 -13.15 -1.35 -10.80
CA TYR A 179 -12.85 -0.16 -10.00
C TYR A 179 -11.72 -0.44 -9.02
N VAL A 180 -10.96 0.61 -8.69
CA VAL A 180 -10.07 0.62 -7.54
C VAL A 180 -10.51 1.77 -6.64
N ILE A 181 -11.06 1.44 -5.48
CA ILE A 181 -11.43 2.43 -4.47
C ILE A 181 -10.19 2.84 -3.71
N VAL A 182 -10.00 4.16 -3.57
CA VAL A 182 -8.86 4.74 -2.87
C VAL A 182 -9.33 5.32 -1.53
N LEU A 183 -8.74 4.82 -0.45
CA LEU A 183 -9.04 5.21 0.93
C LEU A 183 -7.76 5.67 1.63
N SER A 184 -7.87 6.57 2.60
CA SER A 184 -6.77 7.02 3.45
C SER A 184 -7.23 7.35 4.87
N ARG A 185 -6.31 7.53 5.81
CA ARG A 185 -6.64 8.07 7.15
C ARG A 185 -6.84 9.58 7.09
N ARG A 186 -6.02 10.29 6.33
CA ARG A 186 -6.07 11.75 6.12
C ARG A 186 -5.97 12.06 4.64
N THR A 187 -6.84 12.90 4.13
CA THR A 187 -6.85 13.27 2.71
C THR A 187 -5.81 14.31 2.33
N ASP A 188 -5.41 15.14 3.29
CA ASP A 188 -4.53 16.29 3.04
C ASP A 188 -3.03 15.90 3.07
N ASP A 189 -2.71 14.74 3.66
CA ASP A 189 -1.33 14.27 3.85
C ASP A 189 -0.89 13.24 2.79
N ILE A 190 -1.79 12.87 1.84
CA ILE A 190 -1.47 11.88 0.81
C ILE A 190 -1.06 12.56 -0.49
N GLU A 191 -0.03 11.99 -1.09
CA GLU A 191 0.39 12.29 -2.45
C GLU A 191 0.29 11.02 -3.31
N LEU A 192 -0.42 11.10 -4.44
CA LEU A 192 -0.54 10.03 -5.41
C LEU A 192 0.06 10.52 -6.73
N VAL A 193 1.29 10.12 -6.97
CA VAL A 193 2.06 10.56 -8.13
C VAL A 193 1.72 9.69 -9.33
N GLY A 194 1.24 10.31 -10.39
CA GLY A 194 0.97 9.68 -11.67
C GLY A 194 2.21 9.63 -12.57
N GLU A 195 1.97 9.77 -13.87
CA GLU A 195 3.04 9.87 -14.84
C GLU A 195 3.79 11.19 -14.67
N SER A 196 5.11 11.15 -14.83
CA SER A 196 5.89 12.36 -15.04
C SER A 196 5.35 13.07 -16.30
N VAL A 197 5.31 14.38 -16.27
CA VAL A 197 5.13 15.13 -17.51
C VAL A 197 6.32 14.75 -18.38
N GLY A 198 6.06 13.99 -19.46
CA GLY A 198 7.13 13.43 -20.31
C GLY A 198 8.10 14.53 -20.75
N GLU A 199 9.38 14.19 -20.83
CA GLU A 199 10.44 15.10 -21.31
C GLU A 199 10.11 15.71 -22.69
N ASP A 200 9.18 15.08 -23.44
CA ASP A 200 8.79 15.47 -24.80
C ASP A 200 7.37 16.04 -24.92
N GLU A 201 6.54 16.08 -23.88
CA GLU A 201 5.21 16.69 -23.96
C GLU A 201 5.29 18.21 -23.82
N ASP A 202 5.33 18.89 -24.97
CA ASP A 202 5.18 20.34 -24.99
C ASP A 202 3.72 20.74 -24.71
N PHE A 203 3.52 21.75 -23.87
CA PHE A 203 2.21 22.32 -23.57
C PHE A 203 2.08 23.76 -24.11
N PRO A 204 0.85 24.21 -24.46
CA PRO A 204 0.63 25.52 -25.02
C PRO A 204 0.81 26.61 -23.96
N LEU A 205 1.63 27.62 -24.27
CA LEU A 205 1.81 28.81 -23.45
C LEU A 205 0.84 29.96 -23.83
N VAL A 206 0.10 29.81 -24.94
CA VAL A 206 -0.88 30.79 -25.39
C VAL A 206 -2.26 30.43 -24.84
N LYS A 207 -2.89 31.37 -24.08
CA LYS A 207 -4.22 31.18 -23.50
C LYS A 207 -5.03 32.47 -23.62
N ARG A 208 -6.19 32.39 -24.26
CA ARG A 208 -7.07 33.53 -24.57
C ARG A 208 -7.42 34.42 -23.35
N THR A 209 -7.47 33.85 -22.17
CA THR A 209 -7.85 34.55 -20.92
C THR A 209 -6.69 35.31 -20.29
N ASN A 210 -5.48 35.20 -20.80
CA ASN A 210 -4.31 35.84 -20.20
C ASN A 210 -4.07 37.24 -20.78
N GLY A 211 -3.45 38.10 -19.97
CA GLY A 211 -2.97 39.39 -20.43
C GLY A 211 -1.88 39.28 -21.49
N ILE A 212 -1.80 40.30 -22.34
CA ILE A 212 -0.77 40.39 -23.39
C ILE A 212 0.60 40.64 -22.74
N LYS A 213 1.58 39.86 -23.10
CA LYS A 213 2.96 39.94 -22.62
C LYS A 213 3.95 39.86 -23.79
N ASN A 214 5.13 40.45 -23.60
CA ASN A 214 6.26 40.28 -24.51
C ASN A 214 7.18 39.20 -23.96
N LEU A 215 7.68 38.33 -24.86
CA LEU A 215 8.65 37.30 -24.53
C LEU A 215 9.78 37.33 -25.53
N TYR A 216 11.00 37.22 -25.00
CA TYR A 216 12.25 37.03 -25.76
C TYR A 216 12.70 35.58 -25.56
N ILE A 217 13.02 34.89 -26.67
CA ILE A 217 13.44 33.50 -26.66
C ILE A 217 14.72 33.38 -27.50
N PRO A 218 15.86 33.04 -26.88
CA PRO A 218 17.08 32.76 -27.61
C PRO A 218 16.91 31.61 -28.60
N SER A 219 17.51 31.70 -29.77
CA SER A 219 17.38 30.70 -30.83
C SER A 219 17.86 29.31 -30.41
N GLU A 220 18.91 29.21 -29.59
CA GLU A 220 19.42 27.96 -29.03
C GLU A 220 18.48 27.28 -28.03
N LYS A 221 17.48 28.00 -27.51
CA LYS A 221 16.43 27.48 -26.61
C LYS A 221 15.14 27.10 -27.34
N LEU A 222 15.10 27.33 -28.67
CA LEU A 222 14.01 26.91 -29.53
C LEU A 222 14.28 25.51 -30.09
N GLY A 223 13.30 24.62 -29.90
CA GLY A 223 13.32 23.30 -30.52
C GLY A 223 12.89 23.33 -32.00
N PRO A 224 12.93 22.15 -32.66
CA PRO A 224 12.61 22.03 -34.08
C PRO A 224 11.25 22.58 -34.47
N THR A 225 11.17 23.21 -35.64
CA THR A 225 9.92 23.73 -36.22
C THR A 225 9.54 23.01 -37.50
N ARG A 226 8.27 23.07 -37.84
CA ARG A 226 7.73 22.58 -39.13
C ARG A 226 7.54 23.72 -40.13
N LEU A 227 7.99 24.91 -39.80
CA LEU A 227 7.96 26.06 -40.70
C LEU A 227 8.95 25.85 -41.86
N PRO A 228 8.55 26.19 -43.10
CA PRO A 228 9.50 26.21 -44.23
C PRO A 228 10.69 27.13 -43.98
N ASN A 229 11.81 26.82 -44.63
CA ASN A 229 12.98 27.70 -44.62
C ASN A 229 12.59 29.08 -45.15
N GLY A 230 13.03 30.12 -44.49
CA GLY A 230 12.74 31.50 -44.88
C GLY A 230 12.72 32.49 -43.70
N THR A 231 12.56 33.76 -44.05
CA THR A 231 12.45 34.86 -43.08
C THR A 231 10.99 35.27 -42.94
N TYR A 232 10.51 35.21 -41.71
CA TYR A 232 9.12 35.57 -41.33
C TYR A 232 9.12 37.02 -40.83
N PRO A 233 8.35 37.93 -41.47
CA PRO A 233 8.37 39.35 -41.13
C PRO A 233 7.72 39.64 -39.78
N ALA A 234 8.06 40.77 -39.19
CA ALA A 234 7.42 41.31 -38.01
C ALA A 234 5.96 41.67 -38.31
N GLN A 235 5.05 40.78 -37.91
CA GLN A 235 3.58 40.93 -38.07
C GLN A 235 2.84 40.03 -37.11
N THR A 236 1.52 40.14 -37.11
CA THR A 236 0.65 39.30 -36.28
C THR A 236 0.27 38.02 -37.03
N TYR A 237 0.40 36.88 -36.33
CA TYR A 237 0.10 35.53 -36.84
C TYR A 237 -1.00 34.88 -35.99
N GLY A 238 -1.79 34.01 -36.57
CA GLY A 238 -2.82 33.25 -35.86
C GLY A 238 -4.20 33.93 -35.85
N ARG A 239 -5.10 33.44 -34.99
CA ARG A 239 -6.51 33.89 -34.94
C ARG A 239 -6.74 34.84 -33.77
N ALA A 240 -7.73 35.71 -33.91
CA ALA A 240 -8.16 36.63 -32.84
C ALA A 240 -8.33 35.91 -31.48
N GLY A 241 -7.77 36.48 -30.43
CA GLY A 241 -7.79 35.96 -29.06
C GLY A 241 -6.63 35.02 -28.71
N THR A 242 -5.93 34.44 -29.70
CA THR A 242 -4.71 33.62 -29.50
C THR A 242 -3.60 34.04 -30.46
N ALA A 243 -3.75 35.19 -31.11
CA ALA A 243 -2.77 35.72 -32.04
C ALA A 243 -1.45 36.03 -31.32
N VAL A 244 -0.36 35.78 -32.03
CA VAL A 244 1.01 36.09 -31.60
C VAL A 244 1.62 37.06 -32.62
N THR A 245 2.18 38.15 -32.15
CA THR A 245 2.87 39.13 -32.99
C THR A 245 4.35 38.92 -32.86
N LEU A 246 5.05 38.68 -33.99
CA LEU A 246 6.49 38.81 -34.05
C LEU A 246 6.84 40.29 -34.00
N LEU A 247 7.68 40.69 -33.04
CA LEU A 247 8.10 42.07 -32.87
C LEU A 247 9.32 42.42 -33.75
N GLN A 248 10.06 41.40 -34.21
CA GLN A 248 11.11 41.49 -35.20
C GLN A 248 11.08 40.26 -36.13
N ALA A 249 11.70 40.36 -37.30
CA ALA A 249 11.76 39.26 -38.24
C ALA A 249 12.51 38.05 -37.65
N ALA A 250 12.00 36.83 -37.90
CA ALA A 250 12.62 35.59 -37.46
C ALA A 250 12.96 34.71 -38.66
N THR A 251 14.11 34.06 -38.64
CA THR A 251 14.63 33.26 -39.76
C THR A 251 14.71 31.78 -39.37
N VAL A 252 14.20 30.91 -40.25
CA VAL A 252 14.24 29.45 -40.12
C VAL A 252 15.11 28.87 -41.24
N VAL A 253 16.05 28.01 -40.87
CA VAL A 253 16.91 27.24 -41.79
C VAL A 253 16.93 25.80 -41.28
N ASP A 254 16.71 24.85 -42.16
CA ASP A 254 16.73 23.40 -41.88
C ASP A 254 15.89 22.98 -40.63
N GLY A 255 14.72 23.60 -40.52
CA GLY A 255 13.80 23.29 -39.42
C GLY A 255 14.19 23.86 -38.07
N MET A 256 15.15 24.80 -38.01
CA MET A 256 15.60 25.47 -36.77
C MET A 256 15.55 26.98 -36.94
N PHE A 257 15.25 27.69 -35.85
CA PHE A 257 15.39 29.15 -35.84
C PHE A 257 16.89 29.51 -35.72
N THR A 258 17.34 30.36 -36.64
CA THR A 258 18.72 30.87 -36.67
C THR A 258 18.83 32.28 -36.10
N SER A 259 17.72 32.89 -35.76
CA SER A 259 17.63 34.19 -35.08
C SER A 259 16.79 34.06 -33.82
N ASP A 260 17.11 34.89 -32.84
CA ASP A 260 16.30 35.03 -31.64
C ASP A 260 14.89 35.48 -31.97
N VAL A 261 13.93 35.07 -31.16
CA VAL A 261 12.50 35.34 -31.41
C VAL A 261 11.96 36.28 -30.35
N PHE A 262 11.42 37.42 -30.80
CA PHE A 262 10.76 38.41 -29.96
C PHE A 262 9.27 38.44 -30.29
N ILE A 263 8.44 37.99 -29.33
CA ILE A 263 7.00 37.78 -29.56
C ILE A 263 6.13 38.50 -28.52
N ARG A 264 4.93 38.89 -28.94
CA ARG A 264 3.89 39.49 -28.10
C ARG A 264 2.60 38.69 -28.24
N GLY A 265 2.01 38.31 -27.11
CA GLY A 265 0.78 37.53 -27.13
C GLY A 265 0.20 37.27 -25.73
N PRO A 266 -0.94 36.58 -25.63
CA PRO A 266 -1.59 36.24 -24.37
C PRO A 266 -0.93 35.01 -23.72
N PHE A 267 0.30 35.20 -23.21
CA PHE A 267 1.11 34.12 -22.70
C PHE A 267 0.80 33.78 -21.23
N VAL A 268 0.89 32.50 -20.91
CA VAL A 268 0.78 32.00 -19.53
C VAL A 268 1.96 32.49 -18.69
N TRP A 269 3.19 32.37 -19.22
CA TRP A 269 4.41 32.78 -18.53
C TRP A 269 4.73 34.28 -18.71
N THR A 270 5.42 34.81 -17.72
CA THR A 270 6.14 36.09 -17.82
C THR A 270 7.55 35.82 -18.34
N GLN A 271 8.31 36.85 -18.72
CA GLN A 271 9.71 36.69 -19.12
C GLN A 271 10.52 36.00 -18.00
N GLY A 272 10.37 36.43 -16.74
CA GLY A 272 11.10 35.84 -15.62
C GLY A 272 10.81 34.36 -15.42
N ASN A 273 9.55 33.92 -15.61
CA ASN A 273 9.20 32.51 -15.55
C ASN A 273 9.79 31.72 -16.73
N LEU A 274 9.79 32.32 -17.92
CA LEU A 274 10.42 31.74 -19.10
C LEU A 274 11.92 31.54 -18.89
N ASP A 275 12.62 32.58 -18.41
CA ASP A 275 14.06 32.55 -18.17
C ASP A 275 14.45 31.50 -17.12
N ALA A 276 13.65 31.39 -16.05
CA ALA A 276 13.84 30.36 -15.01
C ALA A 276 13.72 28.95 -15.58
N GLU A 277 12.67 28.69 -16.34
CA GLU A 277 12.45 27.38 -16.95
C GLU A 277 13.51 27.01 -18.02
N LEU A 278 13.90 27.99 -18.85
CA LEU A 278 14.96 27.78 -19.84
C LEU A 278 16.34 27.54 -19.19
N SER A 279 16.61 28.18 -18.05
CA SER A 279 17.82 27.97 -17.26
C SER A 279 17.84 26.59 -16.60
N ALA A 280 16.67 26.07 -16.22
CA ALA A 280 16.49 24.73 -15.68
C ALA A 280 16.51 23.60 -16.75
N GLY A 281 16.84 23.92 -18.00
CA GLY A 281 16.92 22.96 -19.11
C GLY A 281 15.65 22.84 -19.95
N GLY A 282 14.64 23.68 -19.71
CA GLY A 282 13.43 23.75 -20.53
C GLY A 282 13.70 24.21 -21.96
N ARG A 283 12.74 23.95 -22.86
CA ARG A 283 12.79 24.35 -24.28
C ARG A 283 11.46 24.92 -24.74
N CYS A 284 11.50 25.84 -25.70
CA CYS A 284 10.35 26.39 -26.36
C CYS A 284 10.20 25.89 -27.80
N PHE A 285 8.97 25.89 -28.30
CA PHE A 285 8.65 25.45 -29.66
C PHE A 285 7.66 26.40 -30.32
N LEU A 286 7.96 26.77 -31.57
CA LEU A 286 7.08 27.49 -32.47
C LEU A 286 6.92 26.61 -33.72
N ARG A 287 6.01 25.65 -33.68
CA ARG A 287 5.95 24.54 -34.65
C ARG A 287 5.19 24.86 -35.93
N THR A 288 4.33 25.87 -35.90
CA THR A 288 3.39 26.16 -37.00
C THR A 288 3.35 27.63 -37.35
N GLY A 289 2.81 27.98 -38.53
CA GLY A 289 2.68 29.35 -39.01
C GLY A 289 1.82 30.29 -38.16
N ASN A 290 1.17 29.80 -37.15
CA ASN A 290 0.45 30.64 -36.16
C ASN A 290 1.37 31.17 -35.05
N PHE A 291 2.64 30.75 -35.00
CA PHE A 291 3.62 31.12 -33.98
C PHE A 291 3.08 30.88 -32.54
N SER A 292 2.20 29.90 -32.38
CA SER A 292 1.68 29.53 -31.06
C SER A 292 2.80 28.93 -30.22
N LEU A 293 3.23 29.67 -29.19
CA LEU A 293 4.32 29.25 -28.31
C LEU A 293 3.89 28.05 -27.47
N ARG A 294 4.72 27.01 -27.47
CA ARG A 294 4.64 25.83 -26.63
C ARG A 294 5.96 25.70 -25.86
N ALA A 295 5.96 25.03 -24.72
CA ALA A 295 7.17 24.80 -23.94
C ALA A 295 7.18 23.39 -23.32
N VAL A 296 8.38 22.89 -23.12
CA VAL A 296 8.71 21.79 -22.22
C VAL A 296 9.38 22.41 -20.99
N LYS A 297 8.94 22.07 -19.80
CA LYS A 297 9.56 22.54 -18.55
C LYS A 297 10.94 21.95 -18.35
N GLY A 298 11.81 22.69 -17.67
CA GLY A 298 13.09 22.18 -17.21
C GLY A 298 12.95 21.04 -16.19
N ILE A 299 14.02 20.30 -15.97
CA ILE A 299 14.03 19.10 -15.09
C ILE A 299 13.52 19.43 -13.67
N GLU A 300 13.87 20.60 -13.13
CA GLU A 300 13.41 21.06 -11.81
C GLU A 300 11.95 21.56 -11.80
N GLY A 301 11.40 21.91 -12.96
CA GLY A 301 10.03 22.39 -13.16
C GLY A 301 9.05 21.34 -13.64
N GLN A 302 9.49 20.10 -13.87
CA GLN A 302 8.62 18.98 -14.26
C GLN A 302 7.74 18.59 -13.09
N GLY A 303 6.52 19.14 -13.05
CA GLY A 303 5.53 18.78 -12.07
C GLY A 303 5.09 17.32 -12.27
N GLN A 304 5.02 16.55 -11.21
CA GLN A 304 4.37 15.24 -11.23
C GLN A 304 2.87 15.47 -11.41
N LYS A 305 2.25 14.78 -12.35
CA LYS A 305 0.78 14.71 -12.44
C LYS A 305 0.27 13.84 -11.32
N GLY A 306 -0.90 14.15 -10.77
CA GLY A 306 -1.60 13.21 -9.89
C GLY A 306 -1.97 11.93 -10.63
N LEU A 307 -2.14 10.83 -9.90
CA LEU A 307 -2.58 9.55 -10.46
C LEU A 307 -3.92 9.74 -11.21
N SER A 308 -3.99 9.24 -12.44
CA SER A 308 -5.22 9.30 -13.25
C SER A 308 -6.35 8.48 -12.62
N SER A 309 -7.56 9.02 -12.61
CA SER A 309 -8.76 8.26 -12.24
C SER A 309 -9.24 7.28 -13.32
N LEU A 310 -8.58 7.24 -14.47
CA LEU A 310 -8.79 6.28 -15.53
C LEU A 310 -7.46 5.60 -15.87
N LEU A 311 -7.39 4.29 -15.65
CA LEU A 311 -6.30 3.43 -16.07
C LEU A 311 -6.76 2.58 -17.25
N THR A 312 -6.14 2.81 -18.40
CA THR A 312 -6.48 2.12 -19.63
C THR A 312 -5.84 0.74 -19.71
N LYS A 313 -6.15 -0.03 -20.73
CA LYS A 313 -5.53 -1.33 -21.03
C LYS A 313 -3.99 -1.31 -21.10
N GLU A 314 -3.37 -0.15 -21.14
CA GLU A 314 -1.90 0.02 -21.16
C GLU A 314 -1.24 -0.45 -19.87
N VAL A 315 -1.92 -0.37 -18.73
CA VAL A 315 -1.44 -0.96 -17.47
C VAL A 315 -1.68 -2.47 -17.40
N GLY A 316 -2.17 -3.08 -18.47
CA GLY A 316 -2.48 -4.50 -18.58
C GLY A 316 -3.96 -4.81 -18.37
N THR A 317 -4.38 -5.95 -18.91
CA THR A 317 -5.74 -6.52 -18.81
C THR A 317 -5.72 -7.83 -18.06
N ASN A 318 -6.89 -8.42 -17.77
CA ASN A 318 -6.97 -9.75 -17.15
C ASN A 318 -6.33 -10.84 -18.03
N GLU A 319 -6.47 -10.70 -19.35
CA GLU A 319 -5.83 -11.62 -20.30
C GLU A 319 -4.30 -11.53 -20.21
N ASP A 320 -3.76 -10.30 -20.10
CA ASP A 320 -2.31 -10.08 -19.94
C ASP A 320 -1.83 -10.67 -18.60
N ALA A 321 -2.59 -10.51 -17.52
CA ALA A 321 -2.26 -11.04 -16.19
C ALA A 321 -2.20 -12.58 -16.19
N SER A 322 -3.17 -13.24 -16.84
CA SER A 322 -3.17 -14.71 -16.94
C SER A 322 -2.01 -15.22 -17.79
N ALA A 323 -1.69 -14.53 -18.89
CA ALA A 323 -0.56 -14.87 -19.75
C ALA A 323 0.79 -14.71 -19.00
N GLU A 324 0.97 -13.57 -18.30
CA GLU A 324 2.15 -13.30 -17.48
C GLU A 324 2.34 -14.39 -16.40
N LEU A 325 1.28 -14.73 -15.66
CA LEU A 325 1.36 -15.74 -14.61
C LEU A 325 1.66 -17.14 -15.17
N ALA A 326 1.02 -17.51 -16.29
CA ALA A 326 1.26 -18.79 -16.95
C ALA A 326 2.72 -18.90 -17.43
N GLU A 327 3.27 -17.84 -17.99
CA GLU A 327 4.66 -17.76 -18.42
C GLU A 327 5.63 -17.90 -17.23
N ILE A 328 5.41 -17.13 -16.15
CA ILE A 328 6.25 -17.16 -14.95
C ILE A 328 6.24 -18.59 -14.34
N LEU A 329 5.08 -19.22 -14.19
CA LEU A 329 4.95 -20.53 -13.57
C LEU A 329 5.31 -21.69 -14.51
N GLY A 330 5.43 -21.44 -15.81
CA GLY A 330 5.69 -22.49 -16.81
C GLY A 330 4.51 -23.45 -16.99
N VAL A 331 3.28 -22.97 -16.85
CA VAL A 331 2.05 -23.77 -16.95
C VAL A 331 1.17 -23.29 -18.11
N SER A 332 0.19 -24.13 -18.50
CA SER A 332 -0.76 -23.71 -19.55
C SER A 332 -1.77 -22.67 -19.04
N LEU A 333 -2.27 -21.81 -19.92
CA LEU A 333 -3.29 -20.82 -19.61
C LEU A 333 -4.56 -21.42 -18.97
N ASN A 334 -4.91 -22.66 -19.34
CA ASN A 334 -6.10 -23.33 -18.81
C ASN A 334 -5.93 -23.84 -17.38
N SER A 335 -4.69 -24.03 -16.93
CA SER A 335 -4.34 -24.52 -15.59
C SER A 335 -3.85 -23.42 -14.64
N VAL A 336 -3.73 -22.18 -15.14
CA VAL A 336 -3.25 -21.05 -14.33
C VAL A 336 -4.35 -20.52 -13.41
N PHE A 337 -3.96 -19.95 -12.29
CA PHE A 337 -4.87 -19.26 -11.38
C PHE A 337 -5.64 -18.13 -12.09
N GLN A 338 -6.98 -18.22 -12.11
CA GLN A 338 -7.84 -17.44 -13.01
C GLN A 338 -8.05 -15.97 -12.61
N SER A 339 -7.77 -15.60 -11.36
CA SER A 339 -8.09 -14.26 -10.82
C SER A 339 -6.86 -13.38 -10.62
N SER A 340 -5.81 -13.57 -11.41
CA SER A 340 -4.60 -12.74 -11.32
C SER A 340 -4.85 -11.32 -11.83
N LYS A 341 -4.25 -10.32 -11.17
CA LYS A 341 -4.20 -8.94 -11.66
C LYS A 341 -2.89 -8.69 -12.44
N PRO A 342 -2.87 -7.76 -13.40
CA PRO A 342 -1.64 -7.40 -14.11
C PRO A 342 -0.61 -6.76 -13.17
N ALA A 343 0.65 -7.19 -13.26
CA ALA A 343 1.70 -6.61 -12.43
C ALA A 343 1.88 -5.11 -12.67
N ASN A 344 1.70 -4.64 -13.91
CA ASN A 344 1.82 -3.22 -14.26
C ASN A 344 0.73 -2.35 -13.60
N LEU A 345 -0.51 -2.87 -13.46
CA LEU A 345 -1.57 -2.17 -12.73
C LEU A 345 -1.14 -1.92 -11.28
N ILE A 346 -0.73 -2.99 -10.59
CA ILE A 346 -0.33 -2.90 -9.19
C ILE A 346 0.94 -2.05 -9.03
N GLN A 347 1.90 -2.19 -9.95
CA GLN A 347 3.11 -1.35 -9.98
C GLN A 347 2.76 0.13 -10.09
N THR A 348 1.81 0.51 -10.96
CA THR A 348 1.33 1.89 -11.10
C THR A 348 0.77 2.43 -9.78
N LEU A 349 -0.04 1.63 -9.07
CA LEU A 349 -0.61 2.01 -7.78
C LEU A 349 0.46 2.12 -6.69
N VAL A 350 1.36 1.14 -6.60
CA VAL A 350 2.50 1.14 -5.65
C VAL A 350 3.40 2.34 -5.91
N ARG A 351 3.80 2.59 -7.15
CA ARG A 351 4.61 3.75 -7.53
C ARG A 351 3.93 5.04 -7.11
N ALA A 352 2.63 5.18 -7.41
CA ALA A 352 1.87 6.38 -7.09
C ALA A 352 1.86 6.69 -5.59
N ALA A 353 1.71 5.68 -4.75
CA ALA A 353 1.66 5.83 -3.30
C ALA A 353 3.03 5.98 -2.63
N THR A 354 4.10 5.47 -3.26
CA THR A 354 5.43 5.34 -2.65
C THR A 354 6.51 6.08 -3.40
N PHE A 355 6.14 7.02 -4.28
CA PHE A 355 7.10 7.76 -5.12
C PHE A 355 8.15 8.50 -4.28
N SER A 356 7.72 9.18 -3.23
CA SER A 356 8.57 9.93 -2.29
C SER A 356 9.20 9.04 -1.20
N ASP A 357 8.79 7.78 -1.06
CA ASP A 357 9.30 6.84 -0.04
C ASP A 357 9.65 5.48 -0.65
N LYS A 358 10.89 5.36 -1.08
CA LYS A 358 11.41 4.15 -1.73
C LYS A 358 11.72 3.00 -0.76
N GLU A 359 11.62 3.22 0.55
CA GLU A 359 11.77 2.23 1.63
C GLU A 359 10.43 1.76 2.19
N ALA A 360 9.33 2.19 1.59
CA ALA A 360 7.96 1.97 2.05
C ALA A 360 7.63 0.48 2.24
N LEU A 361 6.76 0.22 3.21
CA LEU A 361 6.15 -1.10 3.41
C LEU A 361 4.80 -1.16 2.67
N VAL A 362 4.63 -2.20 1.86
CA VAL A 362 3.41 -2.52 1.11
C VAL A 362 2.77 -3.76 1.69
N LEU A 363 1.46 -3.73 1.93
CA LEU A 363 0.69 -4.86 2.49
C LEU A 363 -0.40 -5.30 1.51
N ASP A 364 -0.54 -6.62 1.34
CA ASP A 364 -1.65 -7.23 0.63
C ASP A 364 -2.19 -8.41 1.42
N SER A 365 -3.43 -8.30 1.93
CA SER A 365 -4.06 -9.35 2.74
C SER A 365 -4.97 -10.30 1.94
N PHE A 366 -4.99 -10.16 0.62
CA PHE A 366 -5.67 -11.05 -0.32
C PHE A 366 -4.73 -11.36 -1.49
N ALA A 367 -3.56 -11.94 -1.16
CA ALA A 367 -2.42 -11.99 -2.06
C ALA A 367 -2.66 -12.80 -3.34
N GLY A 368 -3.52 -13.81 -3.30
CA GLY A 368 -3.84 -14.63 -4.45
C GLY A 368 -2.56 -15.13 -5.15
N SER A 369 -2.35 -14.74 -6.39
CA SER A 369 -1.17 -15.14 -7.16
C SER A 369 0.13 -14.39 -6.80
N GLY A 370 0.15 -13.50 -5.81
CA GLY A 370 1.36 -12.77 -5.41
C GLY A 370 1.75 -11.60 -6.33
N THR A 371 0.79 -11.05 -7.05
CA THR A 371 1.04 -9.94 -7.99
C THR A 371 1.64 -8.72 -7.31
N THR A 372 1.21 -8.42 -6.08
CA THR A 372 1.70 -7.26 -5.32
C THR A 372 3.20 -7.35 -5.05
N ALA A 373 3.71 -8.53 -4.66
CA ALA A 373 5.16 -8.71 -4.47
C ALA A 373 5.92 -8.54 -5.79
N HIS A 374 5.43 -9.13 -6.89
CA HIS A 374 6.03 -8.95 -8.22
C HIS A 374 6.10 -7.46 -8.60
N ALA A 375 5.02 -6.72 -8.41
CA ALA A 375 4.96 -5.29 -8.68
C ALA A 375 5.95 -4.47 -7.83
N VAL A 376 6.10 -4.81 -6.54
CA VAL A 376 7.06 -4.16 -5.64
C VAL A 376 8.49 -4.42 -6.09
N LEU A 377 8.86 -5.66 -6.39
CA LEU A 377 10.20 -6.02 -6.87
C LEU A 377 10.52 -5.33 -8.21
N LYS A 378 9.55 -5.29 -9.11
CA LYS A 378 9.66 -4.60 -10.39
C LYS A 378 9.89 -3.09 -10.20
N GLN A 379 9.13 -2.44 -9.31
CA GLN A 379 9.29 -1.02 -9.01
C GLN A 379 10.65 -0.72 -8.37
N ASN A 380 11.14 -1.59 -7.47
CA ASN A 380 12.46 -1.45 -6.88
C ASN A 380 13.59 -1.55 -7.93
N THR A 381 13.44 -2.46 -8.89
CA THR A 381 14.42 -2.59 -9.99
C THR A 381 14.42 -1.36 -10.89
N GLU A 382 13.25 -0.77 -11.15
CA GLU A 382 13.08 0.38 -12.04
C GLU A 382 13.66 1.68 -11.45
N ASP A 383 13.43 1.94 -10.14
CA ASP A 383 13.80 3.21 -9.52
C ASP A 383 14.91 3.11 -8.45
N GLY A 384 15.53 1.93 -8.31
CA GLY A 384 16.57 1.66 -7.31
C GLY A 384 16.06 1.70 -5.87
N GLY A 385 14.77 1.49 -5.66
CA GLY A 385 14.16 1.46 -4.32
C GLY A 385 14.39 0.15 -3.58
N ASN A 386 14.02 0.16 -2.31
CA ASN A 386 14.09 -0.99 -1.40
C ASN A 386 12.76 -1.15 -0.61
N ARG A 387 11.64 -0.98 -1.32
CA ARG A 387 10.30 -1.22 -0.75
C ARG A 387 10.18 -2.67 -0.34
N ARG A 388 9.47 -2.91 0.74
CA ARG A 388 9.21 -4.23 1.27
C ARG A 388 7.74 -4.57 1.12
N PHE A 389 7.43 -5.87 1.15
CA PHE A 389 6.06 -6.34 1.06
C PHE A 389 5.71 -7.35 2.17
N ILE A 390 4.43 -7.38 2.52
CA ILE A 390 3.79 -8.40 3.34
C ILE A 390 2.59 -8.91 2.55
N LEU A 391 2.58 -10.20 2.24
CA LEU A 391 1.49 -10.88 1.57
C LEU A 391 0.82 -11.86 2.52
N ILE A 392 -0.50 -11.93 2.49
CA ILE A 392 -1.27 -12.92 3.25
C ILE A 392 -2.17 -13.68 2.28
N GLU A 393 -2.08 -15.00 2.30
CA GLU A 393 -2.92 -15.90 1.51
C GLU A 393 -3.45 -17.03 2.41
N MET A 394 -4.76 -17.24 2.33
CA MET A 394 -5.44 -18.19 3.19
C MET A 394 -5.31 -19.62 2.70
N ASP A 395 -5.44 -19.84 1.40
CA ASP A 395 -5.36 -21.17 0.80
C ASP A 395 -3.92 -21.67 0.80
N GLU A 396 -3.66 -22.81 1.44
CA GLU A 396 -2.31 -23.39 1.55
C GLU A 396 -1.72 -23.75 0.19
N GLY A 397 -2.54 -24.26 -0.73
CA GLY A 397 -2.12 -24.62 -2.09
C GLY A 397 -1.74 -23.39 -2.90
N ILE A 398 -2.55 -22.32 -2.83
CA ILE A 398 -2.28 -21.05 -3.50
C ILE A 398 -1.04 -20.40 -2.89
N ALA A 399 -0.97 -20.29 -1.57
CA ALA A 399 0.14 -19.65 -0.86
C ALA A 399 1.49 -20.29 -1.21
N SER A 400 1.58 -21.64 -1.19
CA SER A 400 2.82 -22.37 -1.40
C SER A 400 3.17 -22.57 -2.89
N HIS A 401 2.20 -22.95 -3.73
CA HIS A 401 2.47 -23.36 -5.11
C HIS A 401 2.25 -22.27 -6.15
N VAL A 402 1.52 -21.21 -5.80
CA VAL A 402 1.27 -20.09 -6.72
C VAL A 402 1.98 -18.83 -6.22
N THR A 403 1.61 -18.33 -5.02
CA THR A 403 2.15 -17.07 -4.48
C THR A 403 3.65 -17.13 -4.27
N ALA A 404 4.13 -18.09 -3.45
CA ALA A 404 5.55 -18.23 -3.13
C ALA A 404 6.38 -18.58 -4.38
N GLU A 405 5.86 -19.46 -5.24
CA GLU A 405 6.56 -19.88 -6.46
C GLU A 405 6.69 -18.74 -7.47
N ARG A 406 5.62 -17.94 -7.68
CA ARG A 406 5.71 -16.73 -8.51
C ARG A 406 6.78 -15.78 -7.99
N VAL A 407 6.73 -15.46 -6.69
CA VAL A 407 7.67 -14.50 -6.09
C VAL A 407 9.11 -15.03 -6.14
N ARG A 408 9.31 -16.35 -5.93
CA ARG A 408 10.64 -17.00 -6.07
C ARG A 408 11.17 -16.84 -7.49
N ARG A 409 10.38 -17.18 -8.50
CA ARG A 409 10.79 -17.12 -9.90
C ARG A 409 11.11 -15.69 -10.36
N VAL A 410 10.26 -14.73 -10.03
CA VAL A 410 10.53 -13.32 -10.40
C VAL A 410 11.72 -12.74 -9.65
N SER A 411 12.03 -13.21 -8.43
CA SER A 411 13.20 -12.78 -7.68
C SER A 411 14.51 -13.33 -8.24
N GLN A 412 14.52 -14.65 -8.59
CA GLN A 412 15.72 -15.37 -9.01
C GLN A 412 15.93 -15.38 -10.52
N GLY A 413 14.87 -15.16 -11.30
CA GLY A 413 14.81 -15.38 -12.73
C GLY A 413 14.22 -16.74 -13.08
N TYR A 414 13.79 -16.89 -14.31
CA TYR A 414 13.17 -18.11 -14.83
C TYR A 414 13.39 -18.21 -16.34
N THR A 415 13.31 -19.43 -16.88
CA THR A 415 13.29 -19.66 -18.31
C THR A 415 11.84 -19.61 -18.80
N ASN A 416 11.53 -18.74 -19.76
CA ASN A 416 10.20 -18.60 -20.32
C ASN A 416 9.81 -19.75 -21.28
N ALA A 417 8.57 -19.76 -21.74
CA ALA A 417 8.06 -20.81 -22.64
C ALA A 417 8.78 -20.86 -24.00
N LYS A 418 9.54 -19.84 -24.36
CA LYS A 418 10.35 -19.78 -25.59
C LYS A 418 11.77 -20.31 -25.39
N GLY A 419 12.13 -20.70 -24.16
CA GLY A 419 13.48 -21.12 -23.80
C GLY A 419 14.46 -19.94 -23.57
N GLU A 420 13.95 -18.73 -23.38
CA GLU A 420 14.75 -17.54 -23.10
C GLU A 420 14.85 -17.33 -21.59
N ASP A 421 16.04 -17.00 -21.10
CA ASP A 421 16.25 -16.71 -19.68
C ASP A 421 15.78 -15.27 -19.35
N VAL A 422 14.83 -15.17 -18.44
CA VAL A 422 14.34 -13.92 -17.88
C VAL A 422 15.12 -13.64 -16.60
N PRO A 423 15.89 -12.54 -16.53
CA PRO A 423 16.70 -12.21 -15.36
C PRO A 423 15.84 -11.93 -14.14
N GLY A 424 16.32 -12.32 -12.95
CA GLY A 424 15.65 -12.08 -11.69
C GLY A 424 15.65 -10.61 -11.30
N LEU A 425 14.56 -10.18 -10.67
CA LEU A 425 14.39 -8.82 -10.13
C LEU A 425 15.14 -8.61 -8.80
N ARG A 426 15.84 -9.65 -8.32
CA ARG A 426 16.47 -9.71 -7.00
C ARG A 426 15.46 -9.65 -5.85
N GLY A 427 15.97 -9.72 -4.61
CA GLY A 427 15.15 -9.76 -3.41
C GLY A 427 15.02 -11.17 -2.83
N GLY A 428 14.14 -11.31 -1.88
CA GLY A 428 13.85 -12.56 -1.19
C GLY A 428 12.65 -12.36 -0.29
N PHE A 429 12.19 -13.42 0.36
CA PHE A 429 11.11 -13.36 1.33
C PHE A 429 11.23 -14.50 2.35
N GLN A 430 10.72 -14.25 3.53
CA GLN A 430 10.48 -15.27 4.53
C GLN A 430 9.02 -15.74 4.39
N PHE A 431 8.84 -17.07 4.25
CA PHE A 431 7.51 -17.67 4.31
C PHE A 431 7.20 -18.05 5.75
N CYS A 432 6.00 -17.71 6.23
CA CYS A 432 5.53 -18.04 7.56
C CYS A 432 4.14 -18.67 7.50
N LYS A 433 3.86 -19.57 8.45
CA LYS A 433 2.51 -20.08 8.72
C LYS A 433 1.99 -19.49 10.01
N LEU A 434 0.68 -19.32 10.13
CA LEU A 434 0.06 -18.99 11.42
C LEU A 434 0.12 -20.21 12.33
N SER A 435 0.52 -19.99 13.60
CA SER A 435 0.48 -21.04 14.61
C SER A 435 -0.94 -21.60 14.77
N LYS A 436 -1.04 -22.91 15.00
CA LYS A 436 -2.35 -23.55 15.26
C LYS A 436 -2.98 -23.03 16.55
N GLU A 437 -2.16 -22.87 17.58
CA GLU A 437 -2.59 -22.38 18.88
C GLU A 437 -2.34 -20.87 19.01
N PRO A 438 -3.22 -20.12 19.71
CA PRO A 438 -3.00 -18.72 20.06
C PRO A 438 -1.76 -18.52 20.95
N LEU A 439 -1.32 -17.28 21.06
CA LEU A 439 -0.25 -16.88 22.01
C LEU A 439 -0.63 -17.15 23.47
N PHE A 440 -1.92 -17.01 23.78
CA PHE A 440 -2.48 -17.33 25.10
C PHE A 440 -3.28 -18.63 25.02
N THR A 441 -3.16 -19.46 26.06
CA THR A 441 -3.98 -20.66 26.25
C THR A 441 -5.42 -20.31 26.59
N ALA A 442 -6.32 -21.27 26.58
CA ALA A 442 -7.73 -21.04 26.89
C ALA A 442 -7.99 -20.56 28.34
N ASP A 443 -7.08 -20.87 29.27
CA ASP A 443 -7.07 -20.38 30.65
C ASP A 443 -6.30 -19.04 30.83
N GLY A 444 -5.92 -18.42 29.73
CA GLY A 444 -5.29 -17.09 29.70
C GLY A 444 -3.81 -17.07 30.07
N GLN A 445 -3.13 -18.22 30.14
CA GLN A 445 -1.70 -18.29 30.34
C GLN A 445 -0.92 -18.06 29.05
N ILE A 446 0.32 -17.55 29.16
CA ILE A 446 1.22 -17.47 28.01
C ILE A 446 1.70 -18.88 27.68
N ARG A 447 1.65 -19.30 26.43
CA ARG A 447 2.22 -20.59 25.98
C ARG A 447 3.69 -20.70 26.36
N GLU A 448 4.11 -21.89 26.80
CA GLU A 448 5.49 -22.15 27.28
C GLU A 448 6.58 -21.96 26.21
N ASP A 449 6.22 -22.15 24.93
CA ASP A 449 7.14 -22.01 23.79
C ASP A 449 7.28 -20.57 23.27
N VAL A 450 6.54 -19.60 23.85
CA VAL A 450 6.63 -18.19 23.46
C VAL A 450 7.96 -17.61 23.89
N THR A 451 8.70 -17.08 22.93
CA THR A 451 10.00 -16.44 23.19
C THR A 451 9.83 -15.03 23.76
N PHE A 452 10.90 -14.54 24.43
CA PHE A 452 10.93 -13.16 24.92
C PHE A 452 10.63 -12.15 23.80
N ALA A 453 11.19 -12.31 22.61
CA ALA A 453 10.99 -11.40 21.49
C ALA A 453 9.52 -11.34 21.03
N GLN A 454 8.85 -12.49 20.95
CA GLN A 454 7.44 -12.55 20.57
C GLN A 454 6.53 -11.89 21.60
N LEU A 455 6.78 -12.15 22.90
CA LEU A 455 6.00 -11.50 23.95
C LEU A 455 6.30 -10.00 24.06
N ALA A 456 7.54 -9.59 23.82
CA ALA A 456 7.95 -8.18 23.84
C ALA A 456 7.21 -7.36 22.78
N GLU A 457 7.07 -7.89 21.56
CA GLU A 457 6.27 -7.23 20.50
C GLU A 457 4.82 -7.04 20.94
N PHE A 458 4.22 -8.07 21.50
CA PHE A 458 2.83 -8.02 21.97
C PHE A 458 2.67 -7.03 23.15
N VAL A 459 3.52 -7.11 24.17
CA VAL A 459 3.46 -6.23 25.35
C VAL A 459 3.63 -4.77 24.97
N TRP A 460 4.59 -4.49 24.09
CA TRP A 460 4.79 -3.12 23.60
C TRP A 460 3.53 -2.59 22.91
N PHE A 461 2.96 -3.36 21.97
CA PHE A 461 1.76 -2.97 21.26
C PHE A 461 0.55 -2.80 22.19
N ALA A 462 0.34 -3.73 23.11
CA ALA A 462 -0.74 -3.67 24.09
C ALA A 462 -0.67 -2.44 25.02
N ASP A 463 0.54 -1.97 25.32
CA ASP A 463 0.74 -0.77 26.17
C ASP A 463 0.67 0.54 25.37
N THR A 464 1.15 0.56 24.14
CA THR A 464 1.35 1.80 23.35
C THR A 464 0.41 1.97 22.16
N GLY A 465 -0.19 0.88 21.67
CA GLY A 465 -0.95 0.88 20.40
C GLY A 465 -0.07 1.06 19.15
N VAL A 466 1.26 1.12 19.31
CA VAL A 466 2.21 1.38 18.22
C VAL A 466 3.05 0.13 17.95
N GLY A 467 3.36 -0.12 16.67
CA GLY A 467 4.18 -1.27 16.28
C GLY A 467 5.60 -1.22 16.89
N TYR A 468 6.11 -2.38 17.32
CA TYR A 468 7.41 -2.53 17.95
C TYR A 468 8.55 -2.43 16.95
N LYS A 469 9.45 -1.47 17.13
CA LYS A 469 10.57 -1.21 16.20
C LYS A 469 11.96 -1.46 16.84
N SER A 470 12.04 -1.94 18.08
CA SER A 470 13.33 -2.06 18.75
C SER A 470 14.21 -3.13 18.11
N LYS A 471 15.45 -2.76 17.83
CA LYS A 471 16.53 -3.67 17.40
C LYS A 471 17.34 -4.24 18.57
N ARG A 472 16.99 -3.92 19.83
CA ARG A 472 17.71 -4.40 21.00
C ARG A 472 17.34 -5.85 21.28
N LYS A 473 18.23 -6.76 20.92
CA LYS A 473 18.11 -8.17 21.31
C LYS A 473 18.45 -8.30 22.79
N ASN A 474 17.65 -9.05 23.54
CA ASN A 474 17.89 -9.43 24.94
C ASN A 474 18.03 -8.25 25.92
N SER A 475 17.17 -7.26 25.88
CA SER A 475 17.08 -6.20 26.87
C SER A 475 15.72 -6.21 27.56
N PRO A 476 15.66 -6.15 28.92
CA PRO A 476 14.38 -6.01 29.61
C PRO A 476 13.70 -4.66 29.32
N LEU A 477 14.42 -3.62 28.91
CA LEU A 477 13.86 -2.36 28.43
C LEU A 477 13.44 -2.51 26.99
N LEU A 478 12.13 -2.56 26.74
CA LEU A 478 11.56 -2.63 25.38
C LEU A 478 11.75 -1.32 24.63
N GLY A 479 11.54 -0.20 25.30
CA GLY A 479 11.67 1.13 24.71
C GLY A 479 11.09 2.23 25.60
N ILE A 480 11.06 3.45 25.04
CA ILE A 480 10.44 4.63 25.67
C ILE A 480 9.37 5.15 24.73
N HIS A 481 8.16 5.34 25.24
CA HIS A 481 7.01 5.89 24.51
C HIS A 481 6.42 7.04 25.31
N GLU A 482 6.32 8.22 24.70
CA GLU A 482 5.81 9.44 25.35
C GLU A 482 6.46 9.74 26.70
N GLY A 483 7.80 9.57 26.79
CA GLY A 483 8.57 9.79 28.00
C GLY A 483 8.47 8.69 29.06
N ARG A 484 7.73 7.63 28.83
CA ARG A 484 7.50 6.50 29.72
C ARG A 484 8.28 5.26 29.23
N ALA A 485 9.14 4.69 30.09
CA ALA A 485 9.89 3.49 29.77
C ALA A 485 9.08 2.22 30.05
N ILE A 486 9.09 1.26 29.13
CA ILE A 486 8.35 0.00 29.20
C ILE A 486 9.34 -1.15 29.33
N TYR A 487 9.18 -1.98 30.34
CA TYR A 487 10.02 -3.12 30.64
C TYR A 487 9.22 -4.42 30.65
N LEU A 488 9.88 -5.49 30.25
CA LEU A 488 9.36 -6.85 30.33
C LEU A 488 10.37 -7.76 31.03
N LEU A 489 9.94 -8.43 32.09
CA LEU A 489 10.67 -9.48 32.76
C LEU A 489 10.02 -10.82 32.45
N TYR A 490 10.64 -11.57 31.54
CA TYR A 490 10.09 -12.81 31.03
C TYR A 490 11.20 -13.75 30.56
N ASN A 491 11.03 -15.04 30.85
CA ASN A 491 11.84 -16.14 30.34
C ASN A 491 13.36 -15.98 30.50
N GLY A 492 13.77 -15.55 31.69
CA GLY A 492 15.19 -15.48 32.06
C GLY A 492 16.01 -14.37 31.38
N ILE A 493 15.37 -13.28 30.97
CA ILE A 493 16.03 -12.14 30.29
C ILE A 493 17.18 -11.53 31.10
N LEU A 494 17.24 -11.78 32.42
CA LEU A 494 18.28 -11.33 33.33
C LEU A 494 19.24 -12.47 33.76
N ASP A 495 19.35 -13.52 32.93
CA ASP A 495 20.17 -14.71 33.19
C ASP A 495 19.80 -15.47 34.47
N ASP A 496 18.57 -15.31 34.95
CA ASP A 496 18.08 -15.91 36.18
C ASP A 496 16.75 -16.61 35.94
N LEU A 497 16.77 -17.94 35.88
CA LEU A 497 15.60 -18.79 35.63
C LEU A 497 14.90 -19.27 36.91
N ALA A 498 15.38 -18.84 38.10
CA ALA A 498 14.76 -19.27 39.34
C ALA A 498 13.33 -18.70 39.49
N ILE A 499 12.45 -19.50 40.11
CA ILE A 499 11.02 -19.18 40.27
C ILE A 499 10.81 -17.85 41.02
N ASP A 500 11.80 -17.46 41.87
CA ASP A 500 11.75 -16.29 42.71
C ASP A 500 12.63 -15.11 42.22
N SER A 501 13.21 -15.20 41.04
CA SER A 501 14.11 -14.18 40.48
C SER A 501 13.80 -13.92 38.98
N GLY A 502 14.54 -13.10 38.32
CA GLY A 502 14.44 -12.81 36.88
C GLY A 502 13.07 -12.36 36.35
N ASN A 503 12.02 -13.13 36.57
CA ASN A 503 10.66 -12.82 36.17
C ASN A 503 9.82 -12.13 37.27
N VAL A 504 10.40 -11.93 38.49
CA VAL A 504 9.74 -11.27 39.61
C VAL A 504 10.41 -9.93 39.88
N LEU A 505 9.64 -8.86 39.98
CA LEU A 505 10.16 -7.53 40.31
C LEU A 505 10.51 -7.45 41.80
N THR A 506 11.79 -7.55 42.09
CA THR A 506 12.38 -7.35 43.45
C THR A 506 13.25 -6.09 43.48
N GLY A 507 13.74 -5.69 44.66
CA GLY A 507 14.69 -4.58 44.76
C GLY A 507 15.99 -4.83 43.99
N ALA A 508 16.53 -6.03 44.10
CA ALA A 508 17.76 -6.42 43.39
C ALA A 508 17.57 -6.48 41.86
N VAL A 509 16.41 -6.92 41.40
CA VAL A 509 16.06 -6.89 39.97
C VAL A 509 15.94 -5.45 39.48
N LEU A 510 15.23 -4.59 40.24
CA LEU A 510 15.05 -3.18 39.87
C LEU A 510 16.39 -2.45 39.71
N ASP A 511 17.35 -2.74 40.57
CA ASP A 511 18.68 -2.13 40.54
C ASP A 511 19.52 -2.55 39.32
N LYS A 512 19.23 -3.72 38.73
CA LYS A 512 19.86 -4.25 37.50
C LYS A 512 19.22 -3.73 36.21
N LEU A 513 17.99 -3.20 36.29
CA LEU A 513 17.30 -2.70 35.07
C LEU A 513 18.01 -1.47 34.50
N PRO A 514 18.00 -1.31 33.16
CA PRO A 514 18.42 -0.07 32.51
C PRO A 514 17.70 1.12 33.14
N LYS A 515 18.45 2.14 33.57
CA LYS A 515 17.90 3.32 34.26
C LYS A 515 17.12 4.21 33.33
N HIS A 516 16.04 4.81 33.84
CA HIS A 516 15.25 5.83 33.19
C HIS A 516 14.73 6.81 34.27
N ASP A 517 14.89 8.10 34.02
CA ASP A 517 14.53 9.16 34.98
C ASP A 517 13.04 9.53 34.96
N GLY A 518 12.28 9.01 34.01
CA GLY A 518 10.84 9.23 33.86
C GLY A 518 9.96 8.09 34.42
N PRO A 519 8.66 8.15 34.20
CA PRO A 519 7.73 7.10 34.57
C PRO A 519 8.11 5.74 33.93
N ARG A 520 7.89 4.65 34.65
CA ARG A 520 8.22 3.29 34.24
C ARG A 520 7.02 2.38 34.33
N VAL A 521 6.80 1.56 33.31
CA VAL A 521 5.85 0.43 33.32
C VAL A 521 6.66 -0.85 33.30
N ILE A 522 6.42 -1.75 34.24
CA ILE A 522 7.17 -3.01 34.36
C ILE A 522 6.18 -4.17 34.33
N TYR A 523 6.29 -4.98 33.29
CA TYR A 523 5.56 -6.23 33.16
C TYR A 523 6.40 -7.38 33.75
N ALA A 524 5.84 -8.15 34.66
CA ALA A 524 6.49 -9.31 35.26
C ALA A 524 5.47 -10.28 35.86
N ALA A 525 5.91 -11.51 36.16
CA ALA A 525 5.04 -12.54 36.75
C ALA A 525 4.53 -12.16 38.14
N ALA A 526 5.35 -11.48 38.96
CA ALA A 526 4.99 -11.00 40.29
C ALA A 526 5.83 -9.77 40.68
N CYS A 527 5.37 -9.07 41.74
CA CYS A 527 6.09 -7.95 42.34
C CYS A 527 6.22 -8.13 43.86
N ARG A 528 7.42 -8.01 44.37
CA ARG A 528 7.71 -8.02 45.84
C ARG A 528 8.00 -6.62 46.39
N LEU A 529 7.88 -5.56 45.61
CA LEU A 529 8.01 -4.18 46.04
C LEU A 529 6.66 -3.69 46.63
N GLY A 530 6.73 -3.06 47.79
CA GLY A 530 5.54 -2.44 48.38
C GLY A 530 5.08 -1.21 47.61
N ALA A 531 3.77 -0.92 47.66
CA ALA A 531 3.15 0.22 46.97
C ALA A 531 3.82 1.57 47.24
N PRO A 532 4.31 1.90 48.46
CA PRO A 532 5.05 3.14 48.70
C PRO A 532 6.36 3.25 47.91
N ARG A 533 7.07 2.12 47.71
CA ARG A 533 8.31 2.10 46.92
C ARG A 533 8.00 2.26 45.44
N LEU A 534 7.00 1.53 44.91
CA LEU A 534 6.58 1.68 43.52
C LEU A 534 6.20 3.13 43.19
N LYS A 535 5.44 3.79 44.09
CA LYS A 535 5.05 5.19 43.89
C LYS A 535 6.26 6.15 43.91
N ARG A 536 7.19 5.95 44.86
CA ARG A 536 8.42 6.78 44.95
C ARG A 536 9.31 6.62 43.73
N GLU A 537 9.39 5.41 43.17
CA GLU A 537 10.20 5.09 41.98
C GLU A 537 9.47 5.40 40.66
N GLY A 538 8.24 5.92 40.67
CA GLY A 538 7.44 6.20 39.48
C GLY A 538 7.11 4.95 38.67
N ILE A 539 6.89 3.80 39.32
CA ILE A 539 6.66 2.51 38.67
C ILE A 539 5.18 2.13 38.70
N VAL A 540 4.65 1.83 37.54
CA VAL A 540 3.39 1.12 37.36
C VAL A 540 3.72 -0.35 37.11
N PHE A 541 3.39 -1.22 38.04
CA PHE A 541 3.57 -2.66 37.89
C PHE A 541 2.35 -3.28 37.19
N LYS A 542 2.60 -4.12 36.21
CA LYS A 542 1.59 -4.91 35.48
C LYS A 542 1.93 -6.39 35.52
N GLN A 543 1.06 -7.19 36.11
CA GLN A 543 1.30 -8.63 36.26
C GLN A 543 0.99 -9.39 34.98
N THR A 544 1.94 -10.15 34.47
CA THR A 544 1.74 -11.07 33.34
C THR A 544 1.22 -12.43 33.84
N PRO A 545 0.30 -13.11 33.12
CA PRO A 545 -0.38 -12.64 31.91
C PRO A 545 -1.59 -11.73 32.18
N TYR A 546 -2.07 -11.62 33.41
CA TYR A 546 -3.37 -11.04 33.81
C TYR A 546 -3.56 -9.56 33.43
N ALA A 547 -2.48 -8.80 33.38
CA ALA A 547 -2.53 -7.38 32.97
C ALA A 547 -2.40 -7.18 31.46
N LEU A 548 -2.28 -8.26 30.69
CA LEU A 548 -2.27 -8.20 29.25
C LEU A 548 -3.70 -8.24 28.75
N ASP A 549 -4.19 -7.12 28.23
CA ASP A 549 -5.48 -7.09 27.56
C ASP A 549 -5.36 -7.91 26.26
N VAL A 550 -5.98 -9.06 26.23
CA VAL A 550 -6.00 -9.98 25.10
C VAL A 550 -6.80 -9.39 23.93
N SER A 551 -7.55 -8.30 24.19
CA SER A 551 -8.45 -7.61 23.26
C SER A 551 -8.21 -6.09 23.23
N PRO A 552 -7.00 -5.56 22.97
CA PRO A 552 -6.78 -4.13 22.89
C PRO A 552 -7.47 -3.49 21.67
#